data_3615eaeb5a15b3d31fe29cc2e673d741
#
_entry.id   3615eaeb5a15b3d31fe29cc2e673d741
#
_cell.length_a   1.000
_cell.length_b   1.000
_cell.length_c   1.000
_cell.angle_alpha   90.00
_cell.angle_beta   90.00
_cell.angle_gamma   90.00
#
_symmetry.space_group_name_H-M   'P 1'
#
loop_
_entity.id
_entity.type
_entity.pdbx_description
1 polymer ?
#
loop_
_entity_poly.entity_id
_entity_poly.type
_entity_poly.pdbx_seq_one_letter_code
_entity_poly.pdbx_strand_id
1 'polypeptide(L)'
;GAGVGSQISGHPDIDMVSFTGSTRAGKLISKNAADTIKRVCLELGGKGGNIIFADAYPNAVRDGVRNIMSNAGQSCDAPTRMLVEKSIYEKAVQEAADEANKIGVDLPSKPGDHIGPVINKSQFDKIQSLIQSGIDEGATLVAGGAGRPSNFEKGYYVKPTVFTNVKNEMRIAKEEIFGPVLSIIPF
;
A
#
# COMPACT_ATOMS: atom_id res chain seq x y z
N GLY A 1 -9.27 -12.23 -16.09
CA GLY A 1 -7.97 -12.62 -15.71
C GLY A 1 -7.03 -12.92 -16.88
N ALA A 2 -6.02 -13.70 -16.62
CA ALA A 2 -4.91 -13.94 -17.56
C ALA A 2 -5.36 -14.50 -18.93
N GLY A 3 -6.37 -15.37 -18.99
CA GLY A 3 -6.88 -15.91 -20.25
C GLY A 3 -7.49 -14.85 -21.17
N VAL A 4 -8.62 -14.28 -20.75
CA VAL A 4 -9.35 -13.28 -21.55
C VAL A 4 -8.52 -12.00 -21.74
N GLY A 5 -7.86 -11.51 -20.69
CA GLY A 5 -7.04 -10.29 -20.78
C GLY A 5 -5.87 -10.44 -21.76
N SER A 6 -5.25 -11.62 -21.83
CA SER A 6 -4.19 -11.90 -22.81
C SER A 6 -4.73 -11.90 -24.25
N GLN A 7 -5.91 -12.49 -24.47
CA GLN A 7 -6.56 -12.48 -25.80
C GLN A 7 -6.92 -11.08 -26.23
N ILE A 8 -7.52 -10.27 -25.35
CA ILE A 8 -7.87 -8.87 -25.65
C ILE A 8 -6.62 -8.07 -26.01
N SER A 9 -5.53 -8.20 -25.20
CA SER A 9 -4.32 -7.40 -25.43
C SER A 9 -3.57 -7.77 -26.72
N GLY A 10 -3.73 -9.00 -27.22
CA GLY A 10 -3.12 -9.46 -28.47
C GLY A 10 -4.06 -9.51 -29.68
N HIS A 11 -5.35 -9.18 -29.53
CA HIS A 11 -6.33 -9.34 -30.61
C HIS A 11 -6.08 -8.35 -31.76
N PRO A 12 -6.05 -8.82 -33.03
CA PRO A 12 -5.72 -7.97 -34.17
C PRO A 12 -6.74 -6.85 -34.43
N ASP A 13 -8.02 -7.06 -34.11
CA ASP A 13 -9.11 -6.11 -34.36
C ASP A 13 -9.33 -5.13 -33.19
N ILE A 14 -8.41 -5.08 -32.23
CA ILE A 14 -8.45 -4.10 -31.14
C ILE A 14 -7.34 -3.08 -31.34
N ASP A 15 -7.70 -1.81 -31.47
CA ASP A 15 -6.77 -0.71 -31.75
C ASP A 15 -6.11 -0.13 -30.50
N MET A 16 -6.75 -0.25 -29.34
CA MET A 16 -6.28 0.31 -28.09
C MET A 16 -6.63 -0.56 -26.89
N VAL A 17 -5.69 -0.68 -25.94
CA VAL A 17 -5.90 -1.30 -24.63
C VAL A 17 -5.63 -0.27 -23.54
N SER A 18 -6.61 -0.05 -22.65
CA SER A 18 -6.44 0.68 -21.40
C SER A 18 -6.48 -0.31 -20.25
N PHE A 19 -5.51 -0.24 -19.34
CA PHE A 19 -5.34 -1.19 -18.25
C PHE A 19 -4.91 -0.51 -16.97
N THR A 20 -5.58 -0.84 -15.89
CA THR A 20 -5.16 -0.50 -14.51
C THR A 20 -4.82 -1.78 -13.75
N GLY A 21 -3.65 -1.83 -13.13
CA GLY A 21 -3.23 -2.99 -12.33
C GLY A 21 -1.73 -3.08 -12.09
N SER A 22 -1.20 -4.29 -11.90
CA SER A 22 0.20 -4.47 -11.54
C SER A 22 1.16 -4.17 -12.70
N THR A 23 2.34 -3.65 -12.38
CA THR A 23 3.44 -3.42 -13.33
C THR A 23 3.78 -4.68 -14.12
N ARG A 24 3.72 -5.87 -13.50
CA ARG A 24 3.94 -7.15 -14.17
C ARG A 24 2.93 -7.40 -15.29
N ALA A 25 1.65 -7.17 -15.02
CA ALA A 25 0.60 -7.35 -16.03
C ALA A 25 0.69 -6.28 -17.13
N GLY A 26 0.98 -5.03 -16.79
CA GLY A 26 1.20 -3.95 -17.77
C GLY A 26 2.33 -4.28 -18.75
N LYS A 27 3.46 -4.79 -18.26
CA LYS A 27 4.56 -5.26 -19.13
C LYS A 27 4.14 -6.38 -20.09
N LEU A 28 3.32 -7.33 -19.65
CA LEU A 28 2.80 -8.40 -20.50
C LEU A 28 1.84 -7.87 -21.56
N ILE A 29 0.95 -6.96 -21.18
CA ILE A 29 0.01 -6.30 -22.10
C ILE A 29 0.77 -5.53 -23.17
N SER A 30 1.78 -4.75 -22.80
CA SER A 30 2.60 -4.00 -23.76
C SER A 30 3.31 -4.93 -24.75
N LYS A 31 3.83 -6.06 -24.29
CA LYS A 31 4.44 -7.06 -25.18
C LYS A 31 3.43 -7.66 -26.16
N ASN A 32 2.25 -8.06 -25.67
CA ASN A 32 1.22 -8.65 -26.54
C ASN A 32 0.66 -7.65 -27.55
N ALA A 33 0.62 -6.37 -27.19
CA ALA A 33 0.10 -5.30 -28.04
C ALA A 33 1.07 -4.87 -29.16
N ALA A 34 2.36 -5.21 -29.02
CA ALA A 34 3.41 -4.75 -29.93
C ALA A 34 3.23 -5.26 -31.35
N ASP A 35 2.80 -6.51 -31.56
CA ASP A 35 2.67 -7.13 -32.88
C ASP A 35 1.66 -6.40 -33.81
N THR A 36 0.68 -5.73 -33.24
CA THR A 36 -0.32 -4.96 -33.97
C THR A 36 -0.16 -3.45 -33.81
N ILE A 37 0.92 -3.00 -33.13
CA ILE A 37 1.22 -1.58 -32.89
C ILE A 37 0.04 -0.84 -32.23
N LYS A 38 -0.80 -1.53 -31.47
CA LYS A 38 -1.96 -0.92 -30.83
C LYS A 38 -1.54 0.05 -29.71
N ARG A 39 -2.34 1.07 -29.50
CA ARG A 39 -2.12 2.01 -28.40
C ARG A 39 -2.33 1.30 -27.05
N VAL A 40 -1.41 1.53 -26.12
CA VAL A 40 -1.53 1.02 -24.75
C VAL A 40 -1.49 2.18 -23.76
N CYS A 41 -2.52 2.27 -22.92
CA CYS A 41 -2.61 3.19 -21.79
C CYS A 41 -2.52 2.38 -20.50
N LEU A 42 -1.56 2.68 -19.63
CA LEU A 42 -1.28 1.90 -18.43
C LEU A 42 -1.32 2.80 -17.19
N GLU A 43 -2.18 2.43 -16.25
CA GLU A 43 -2.21 2.91 -14.88
C GLU A 43 -1.70 1.79 -13.97
N LEU A 44 -0.52 1.98 -13.39
CA LEU A 44 0.20 0.92 -12.69
C LEU A 44 0.46 1.30 -11.23
N GLY A 45 1.02 0.37 -10.48
CA GLY A 45 1.39 0.59 -9.10
C GLY A 45 2.58 1.53 -8.93
N GLY A 46 2.75 1.99 -7.70
CA GLY A 46 3.81 2.90 -7.32
C GLY A 46 4.22 2.78 -5.86
N LYS A 47 5.19 3.58 -5.47
CA LYS A 47 5.62 3.75 -4.07
C LYS A 47 5.69 5.24 -3.78
N GLY A 48 4.51 5.86 -3.61
CA GLY A 48 4.36 7.29 -3.37
C GLY A 48 5.02 7.76 -2.06
N GLY A 49 5.44 9.01 -2.03
CA GLY A 49 5.96 9.67 -0.84
C GLY A 49 5.03 10.80 -0.38
N ASN A 50 4.79 10.88 0.94
CA ASN A 50 4.22 12.03 1.62
C ASN A 50 5.36 12.74 2.36
N ILE A 51 5.68 13.98 1.98
CA ILE A 51 6.79 14.74 2.55
C ILE A 51 6.22 15.75 3.55
N ILE A 52 6.62 15.65 4.82
CA ILE A 52 6.11 16.46 5.91
C ILE A 52 7.23 17.30 6.50
N PHE A 53 7.12 18.62 6.34
CA PHE A 53 7.96 19.61 6.98
C PHE A 53 7.38 20.03 8.34
N ALA A 54 8.19 20.63 9.18
CA ALA A 54 7.82 21.00 10.56
C ALA A 54 6.61 21.94 10.64
N ASP A 55 6.41 22.82 9.69
CA ASP A 55 5.32 23.78 9.63
C ASP A 55 3.96 23.15 9.29
N ALA A 56 3.95 21.93 8.71
CA ALA A 56 2.73 21.18 8.41
C ALA A 56 2.24 20.30 9.59
N TYR A 57 3.06 20.13 10.63
CA TYR A 57 2.72 19.35 11.83
C TYR A 57 1.69 20.08 12.70
N PRO A 58 0.75 19.40 13.40
CA PRO A 58 0.56 17.93 13.46
C PRO A 58 -0.40 17.36 12.40
N ASN A 59 -1.26 18.16 11.82
CA ASN A 59 -2.38 17.67 11.00
C ASN A 59 -1.94 16.80 9.83
N ALA A 60 -0.81 17.14 9.18
CA ALA A 60 -0.32 16.41 8.03
C ALA A 60 0.06 14.94 8.34
N VAL A 61 0.52 14.66 9.58
CA VAL A 61 0.84 13.29 10.02
C VAL A 61 -0.45 12.47 10.16
N ARG A 62 -1.42 13.00 10.92
CA ARG A 62 -2.71 12.34 11.14
C ARG A 62 -3.43 12.06 9.82
N ASP A 63 -3.57 13.09 8.99
CA ASP A 63 -4.29 12.98 7.72
C ASP A 63 -3.56 12.06 6.74
N GLY A 64 -2.22 12.07 6.77
CA GLY A 64 -1.38 11.13 6.03
C GLY A 64 -1.60 9.68 6.42
N VAL A 65 -1.68 9.38 7.73
CA VAL A 65 -2.00 8.02 8.23
C VAL A 65 -3.38 7.58 7.75
N ARG A 66 -4.40 8.41 7.92
CA ARG A 66 -5.77 8.09 7.48
C ARG A 66 -5.87 7.85 5.99
N ASN A 67 -5.20 8.68 5.19
CA ASN A 67 -5.17 8.51 3.74
C ASN A 67 -4.59 7.15 3.33
N ILE A 68 -3.43 6.78 3.89
CA ILE A 68 -2.76 5.51 3.59
C ILE A 68 -3.59 4.31 4.04
N MET A 69 -4.27 4.40 5.18
CA MET A 69 -5.08 3.30 5.71
C MET A 69 -6.44 3.17 5.02
N SER A 70 -6.91 4.21 4.33
CA SER A 70 -8.15 4.17 3.55
C SER A 70 -8.17 2.99 2.58
N ASN A 71 -9.33 2.36 2.40
CA ASN A 71 -9.50 1.15 1.59
C ASN A 71 -8.50 0.02 1.95
N ALA A 72 -8.07 -0.05 3.23
CA ALA A 72 -7.03 -0.97 3.69
C ALA A 72 -5.70 -0.85 2.92
N GLY A 73 -5.33 0.36 2.48
CA GLY A 73 -4.10 0.65 1.74
C GLY A 73 -4.07 0.12 0.31
N GLN A 74 -5.21 -0.28 -0.23
CA GLN A 74 -5.33 -0.83 -1.59
C GLN A 74 -5.62 0.30 -2.60
N SER A 75 -4.65 1.20 -2.78
CA SER A 75 -4.71 2.30 -3.74
C SER A 75 -3.34 2.51 -4.41
N CYS A 76 -3.33 2.74 -5.72
CA CYS A 76 -2.10 2.93 -6.50
C CYS A 76 -1.41 4.27 -6.19
N ASP A 77 -2.17 5.26 -5.70
CA ASP A 77 -1.69 6.59 -5.29
C ASP A 77 -1.41 6.69 -3.78
N ALA A 78 -1.61 5.63 -2.99
CA ALA A 78 -1.35 5.66 -1.56
C ALA A 78 0.12 6.00 -1.24
N PRO A 79 0.40 7.15 -0.57
CA PRO A 79 1.77 7.59 -0.30
C PRO A 79 2.34 6.87 0.93
N THR A 80 2.62 5.58 0.78
CA THR A 80 3.00 4.66 1.87
C THR A 80 4.41 4.88 2.43
N ARG A 81 5.16 5.84 1.90
CA ARG A 81 6.37 6.39 2.53
C ARG A 81 6.07 7.77 3.07
N MET A 82 6.14 7.93 4.37
CA MET A 82 6.05 9.24 5.03
C MET A 82 7.46 9.72 5.33
N LEU A 83 7.93 10.71 4.58
CA LEU A 83 9.22 11.35 4.78
C LEU A 83 9.00 12.53 5.72
N VAL A 84 9.65 12.53 6.87
CA VAL A 84 9.42 13.50 7.94
C VAL A 84 10.70 14.25 8.26
N GLU A 85 10.61 15.58 8.34
CA GLU A 85 11.72 16.42 8.78
C GLU A 85 12.21 16.01 10.18
N LYS A 86 13.53 15.88 10.33
CA LYS A 86 14.15 15.38 11.57
C LYS A 86 13.73 16.12 12.82
N SER A 87 13.49 17.42 12.71
CA SER A 87 13.11 18.27 13.87
C SER A 87 11.81 17.85 14.55
N ILE A 88 10.90 17.20 13.81
CA ILE A 88 9.60 16.73 14.31
C ILE A 88 9.45 15.20 14.30
N TYR A 89 10.49 14.47 13.91
CA TYR A 89 10.41 13.04 13.62
C TYR A 89 9.81 12.20 14.76
N GLU A 90 10.35 12.34 15.98
CA GLU A 90 9.87 11.56 17.14
C GLU A 90 8.40 11.84 17.47
N LYS A 91 7.98 13.10 17.37
CA LYS A 91 6.58 13.49 17.57
C LYS A 91 5.67 12.92 16.50
N ALA A 92 6.12 12.96 15.25
CA ALA A 92 5.38 12.41 14.09
C ALA A 92 5.23 10.90 14.18
N VAL A 93 6.27 10.18 14.64
CA VAL A 93 6.22 8.74 14.87
C VAL A 93 5.18 8.38 15.94
N GLN A 94 5.19 9.09 17.07
CA GLN A 94 4.21 8.86 18.14
C GLN A 94 2.78 9.13 17.66
N GLU A 95 2.55 10.24 16.98
CA GLU A 95 1.22 10.59 16.45
C GLU A 95 0.75 9.60 15.40
N ALA A 96 1.64 9.15 14.51
CA ALA A 96 1.30 8.15 13.51
C ALA A 96 0.91 6.81 14.13
N ALA A 97 1.63 6.38 15.17
CA ALA A 97 1.30 5.16 15.91
C ALA A 97 -0.05 5.30 16.64
N ASP A 98 -0.28 6.41 17.31
CA ASP A 98 -1.54 6.69 18.03
C ASP A 98 -2.73 6.73 17.06
N GLU A 99 -2.57 7.35 15.90
CA GLU A 99 -3.63 7.43 14.91
C GLU A 99 -3.91 6.07 14.26
N ALA A 100 -2.88 5.31 13.92
CA ALA A 100 -3.05 3.97 13.37
C ALA A 100 -3.77 3.02 14.35
N ASN A 101 -3.49 3.13 15.64
CA ASN A 101 -4.15 2.36 16.69
C ASN A 101 -5.63 2.72 16.91
N LYS A 102 -6.07 3.91 16.48
CA LYS A 102 -7.48 4.33 16.53
C LYS A 102 -8.30 3.76 15.36
N ILE A 103 -7.65 3.39 14.27
CA ILE A 103 -8.33 2.91 13.07
C ILE A 103 -8.86 1.50 13.33
N GLY A 104 -10.18 1.37 13.37
CA GLY A 104 -10.84 0.09 13.53
C GLY A 104 -10.68 -0.82 12.32
N VAL A 105 -10.76 -2.12 12.55
CA VAL A 105 -10.87 -3.14 11.50
C VAL A 105 -12.17 -3.90 11.74
N ASP A 106 -13.09 -3.87 10.78
CA ASP A 106 -14.39 -4.54 10.94
C ASP A 106 -14.95 -5.03 9.59
N LEU A 107 -16.15 -5.65 9.67
CA LEU A 107 -16.88 -6.15 8.51
C LEU A 107 -17.31 -4.98 7.61
N PRO A 108 -17.14 -5.08 6.28
CA PRO A 108 -17.55 -4.03 5.35
C PRO A 108 -19.05 -3.69 5.40
N SER A 109 -19.87 -4.61 5.92
CA SER A 109 -21.33 -4.43 6.06
C SER A 109 -21.72 -3.59 7.28
N LYS A 110 -20.80 -3.33 8.21
CA LYS A 110 -21.08 -2.50 9.38
C LYS A 110 -20.87 -1.03 9.05
N PRO A 111 -21.73 -0.13 9.55
CA PRO A 111 -21.48 1.29 9.47
C PRO A 111 -20.34 1.68 10.43
N GLY A 112 -19.60 2.72 10.09
CA GLY A 112 -18.53 3.28 10.95
C GLY A 112 -17.25 3.59 10.20
N ASP A 113 -16.34 4.24 10.90
CA ASP A 113 -15.01 4.60 10.39
C ASP A 113 -14.02 3.47 10.70
N HIS A 114 -13.96 2.48 9.81
CA HIS A 114 -13.07 1.33 9.92
C HIS A 114 -12.61 0.85 8.53
N ILE A 115 -11.53 0.11 8.49
CA ILE A 115 -11.06 -0.54 7.28
C ILE A 115 -11.58 -1.98 7.19
N GLY A 116 -11.83 -2.43 5.96
CA GLY A 116 -12.25 -3.79 5.64
C GLY A 116 -11.08 -4.73 5.34
N PRO A 117 -11.38 -5.91 4.78
CA PRO A 117 -10.34 -6.87 4.38
C PRO A 117 -9.65 -6.46 3.08
N VAL A 118 -8.47 -7.01 2.83
CA VAL A 118 -7.84 -6.97 1.50
C VAL A 118 -8.49 -8.01 0.57
N ILE A 119 -8.28 -7.83 -0.74
CA ILE A 119 -9.08 -8.47 -1.79
C ILE A 119 -9.07 -10.00 -1.79
N ASN A 120 -7.95 -10.64 -1.44
CA ASN A 120 -7.82 -12.10 -1.49
C ASN A 120 -6.62 -12.62 -0.66
N LYS A 121 -6.52 -13.96 -0.58
CA LYS A 121 -5.46 -14.65 0.15
C LYS A 121 -4.05 -14.30 -0.35
N SER A 122 -3.85 -14.25 -1.65
CA SER A 122 -2.51 -13.96 -2.23
C SER A 122 -2.03 -12.56 -1.83
N GLN A 123 -2.93 -11.58 -1.81
CA GLN A 123 -2.62 -10.21 -1.37
C GLN A 123 -2.37 -10.17 0.14
N PHE A 124 -3.18 -10.87 0.93
CA PHE A 124 -2.96 -10.99 2.37
C PHE A 124 -1.58 -11.59 2.67
N ASP A 125 -1.23 -12.72 2.06
CA ASP A 125 0.06 -13.39 2.26
C ASP A 125 1.24 -12.50 1.85
N LYS A 126 1.12 -11.77 0.72
CA LYS A 126 2.12 -10.77 0.29
C LYS A 126 2.33 -9.70 1.34
N ILE A 127 1.25 -9.12 1.87
CA ILE A 127 1.34 -8.08 2.89
C ILE A 127 2.00 -8.62 4.17
N GLN A 128 1.60 -9.81 4.64
CA GLN A 128 2.20 -10.44 5.81
C GLN A 128 3.71 -10.69 5.62
N SER A 129 4.10 -11.17 4.45
CA SER A 129 5.53 -11.37 4.10
C SER A 129 6.31 -10.05 4.10
N LEU A 130 5.73 -8.96 3.60
CA LEU A 130 6.40 -7.65 3.60
C LEU A 130 6.45 -7.04 5.00
N ILE A 131 5.42 -7.20 5.83
CA ILE A 131 5.48 -6.81 7.24
C ILE A 131 6.62 -7.56 7.95
N GLN A 132 6.72 -8.87 7.73
CA GLN A 132 7.80 -9.67 8.32
C GLN A 132 9.17 -9.21 7.81
N SER A 133 9.31 -8.93 6.50
CA SER A 133 10.59 -8.43 5.98
C SER A 133 11.01 -7.10 6.60
N GLY A 134 10.07 -6.22 6.91
CA GLY A 134 10.37 -4.97 7.61
C GLY A 134 10.99 -5.21 9.00
N ILE A 135 10.45 -6.19 9.74
CA ILE A 135 10.98 -6.60 11.04
C ILE A 135 12.38 -7.23 10.88
N ASP A 136 12.53 -8.16 9.94
CA ASP A 136 13.77 -8.90 9.69
C ASP A 136 14.91 -7.98 9.20
N GLU A 137 14.58 -6.94 8.45
CA GLU A 137 15.52 -5.93 7.96
C GLU A 137 15.85 -4.84 9.01
N GLY A 138 15.24 -4.91 10.19
CA GLY A 138 15.56 -4.05 11.33
C GLY A 138 14.77 -2.74 11.42
N ALA A 139 13.67 -2.61 10.70
CA ALA A 139 12.73 -1.51 10.94
C ALA A 139 12.02 -1.71 12.30
N THR A 140 11.68 -0.61 12.95
CA THR A 140 10.98 -0.65 14.24
C THR A 140 9.47 -0.62 14.02
N LEU A 141 8.78 -1.66 14.46
CA LEU A 141 7.32 -1.73 14.45
C LEU A 141 6.75 -0.91 15.62
N VAL A 142 5.92 0.10 15.34
CA VAL A 142 5.31 0.97 16.36
C VAL A 142 3.79 0.83 16.44
N ALA A 143 3.15 0.24 15.44
CA ALA A 143 1.72 -0.13 15.48
C ALA A 143 1.44 -1.34 14.58
N GLY A 144 0.42 -2.12 14.89
CA GLY A 144 -0.07 -3.23 14.09
C GLY A 144 0.82 -4.46 14.09
N GLY A 145 1.44 -4.78 12.94
CA GLY A 145 2.31 -5.94 12.75
C GLY A 145 1.63 -7.15 12.10
N ALA A 146 2.37 -8.25 12.01
CA ALA A 146 1.93 -9.47 11.37
C ALA A 146 0.70 -10.12 12.04
N GLY A 147 0.04 -10.99 11.32
CA GLY A 147 -1.18 -11.67 11.76
C GLY A 147 -2.46 -10.86 11.53
N ARG A 148 -3.58 -11.48 11.89
CA ARG A 148 -4.90 -10.84 11.84
C ARG A 148 -5.17 -9.98 13.08
N PRO A 149 -6.10 -9.02 13.02
CA PRO A 149 -6.68 -8.43 14.23
C PRO A 149 -7.31 -9.52 15.12
N SER A 150 -7.28 -9.33 16.43
CA SER A 150 -7.72 -10.34 17.40
C SER A 150 -9.20 -10.73 17.31
N ASN A 151 -10.02 -9.85 16.73
CA ASN A 151 -11.46 -10.08 16.52
C ASN A 151 -11.78 -10.87 15.22
N PHE A 152 -10.75 -11.28 14.45
CA PHE A 152 -10.95 -12.04 13.21
C PHE A 152 -10.11 -13.30 13.15
N GLU A 153 -10.73 -14.46 13.31
CA GLU A 153 -10.09 -15.76 13.08
C GLU A 153 -9.97 -16.11 11.60
N LYS A 154 -10.87 -15.58 10.76
CA LYS A 154 -10.97 -15.87 9.32
C LYS A 154 -10.99 -14.58 8.50
N GLY A 155 -10.80 -14.72 7.18
CA GLY A 155 -10.79 -13.60 6.24
C GLY A 155 -9.39 -12.99 6.06
N TYR A 156 -9.33 -11.95 5.26
CA TYR A 156 -8.06 -11.33 4.82
C TYR A 156 -7.87 -9.96 5.47
N TYR A 157 -8.14 -9.89 6.77
CA TYR A 157 -8.02 -8.65 7.56
C TYR A 157 -6.58 -8.42 7.99
N VAL A 158 -6.08 -7.22 7.75
CA VAL A 158 -4.72 -6.78 8.10
C VAL A 158 -4.81 -5.66 9.12
N LYS A 159 -3.93 -5.67 10.11
CA LYS A 159 -3.83 -4.59 11.11
C LYS A 159 -3.24 -3.33 10.48
N PRO A 160 -3.79 -2.12 10.75
CA PRO A 160 -3.08 -0.88 10.46
C PRO A 160 -1.67 -0.95 11.04
N THR A 161 -0.65 -0.88 10.19
CA THR A 161 0.73 -1.18 10.57
C THR A 161 1.63 0.00 10.26
N VAL A 162 2.46 0.39 11.22
CA VAL A 162 3.39 1.51 11.08
C VAL A 162 4.80 1.08 11.46
N PHE A 163 5.74 1.33 10.57
CA PHE A 163 7.17 1.15 10.77
C PHE A 163 7.90 2.49 10.84
N THR A 164 8.85 2.60 11.77
CA THR A 164 9.82 3.68 11.89
C THR A 164 11.25 3.15 11.73
N ASN A 165 12.24 4.04 11.70
CA ASN A 165 13.64 3.69 11.42
C ASN A 165 13.82 2.93 10.09
N VAL A 166 12.93 3.21 9.14
CA VAL A 166 12.97 2.60 7.82
C VAL A 166 14.07 3.26 6.99
N LYS A 167 14.88 2.42 6.35
CA LYS A 167 15.90 2.87 5.39
C LYS A 167 15.40 2.65 3.96
N ASN A 168 15.86 3.49 3.03
CA ASN A 168 15.44 3.41 1.62
C ASN A 168 15.77 2.08 0.95
N GLU A 169 16.76 1.33 1.47
CA GLU A 169 17.18 0.03 0.96
C GLU A 169 16.22 -1.11 1.33
N MET A 170 15.43 -0.94 2.38
CA MET A 170 14.49 -1.96 2.88
C MET A 170 13.38 -2.24 1.87
N ARG A 171 12.91 -3.48 1.82
CA ARG A 171 11.83 -3.90 0.92
C ARG A 171 10.55 -3.10 1.14
N ILE A 172 10.19 -2.83 2.39
CA ILE A 172 9.00 -2.05 2.75
C ILE A 172 9.07 -0.59 2.28
N ALA A 173 10.28 -0.05 1.99
CA ALA A 173 10.48 1.27 1.41
C ALA A 173 10.47 1.27 -0.13
N LYS A 174 10.77 0.14 -0.77
CA LYS A 174 10.89 0.01 -2.23
C LYS A 174 9.67 -0.62 -2.89
N GLU A 175 9.11 -1.67 -2.27
CA GLU A 175 8.04 -2.46 -2.87
C GLU A 175 6.66 -1.87 -2.56
N GLU A 176 5.78 -1.88 -3.55
CA GLU A 176 4.37 -1.59 -3.36
C GLU A 176 3.72 -2.72 -2.54
N ILE A 177 3.33 -2.42 -1.31
CA ILE A 177 2.71 -3.39 -0.40
C ILE A 177 1.25 -3.64 -0.79
N PHE A 178 0.53 -2.58 -1.15
CA PHE A 178 -0.91 -2.59 -1.45
C PHE A 178 -1.75 -3.11 -0.28
N GLY A 179 -1.43 -2.58 0.91
CA GLY A 179 -2.01 -2.92 2.20
C GLY A 179 -1.83 -1.79 3.20
N PRO A 180 -2.47 -1.84 4.38
CA PRO A 180 -2.46 -0.77 5.38
C PRO A 180 -1.13 -0.73 6.16
N VAL A 181 -0.04 -0.45 5.44
CA VAL A 181 1.32 -0.44 5.99
C VAL A 181 2.04 0.84 5.61
N LEU A 182 2.43 1.60 6.62
CA LEU A 182 3.16 2.86 6.52
C LEU A 182 4.62 2.68 6.92
N SER A 183 5.52 3.27 6.14
CA SER A 183 6.95 3.39 6.42
C SER A 183 7.32 4.85 6.67
N ILE A 184 7.83 5.17 7.87
CA ILE A 184 8.26 6.54 8.24
C ILE A 184 9.77 6.64 8.15
N ILE A 185 10.26 7.64 7.41
CA ILE A 185 11.66 7.86 7.07
C ILE A 185 12.03 9.31 7.43
N PRO A 186 13.07 9.55 8.24
CA PRO A 186 13.54 10.90 8.52
C PRO A 186 14.36 11.48 7.36
N PHE A 187 14.29 12.79 7.14
CA PHE A 187 15.17 13.54 6.24
C PHE A 187 15.69 14.83 6.87
#